data_136afe73105f8597316422c1672d0e37
#
_entry.id   136afe73105f8597316422c1672d0e37
#
_cell.length_a   1.000
_cell.length_b   1.000
_cell.length_c   1.000
_cell.angle_alpha   90.00
_cell.angle_beta   90.00
_cell.angle_gamma   90.00
#
_symmetry.space_group_name_H-M   'P 1'
#
loop_
_entity.id
_entity.type
_entity.pdbx_description
1 polymer ?
#
loop_
_entity_poly.entity_id
_entity_poly.type
_entity_poly.pdbx_seq_one_letter_code
_entity_poly.pdbx_strand_id
1 'polypeptide(L)'
;MTVTDPAGRPYVGLRPFGRADSDLFHGREQESREIATLWRAAGLTVLYGASGVGKTSLLNAGVLPRIDRERADVLPVARISPHTPLPIAGGNPYVMALLSAWAPDASPGSLAGLTVTRFLAERPGREDEYGDPLPVLAAIDQAETLFHSDLARQRDRKELVDQLVRAMRDHPGLHLLLSLREEYLFLVLPYERPFGQGSRARFHLQPLSPEEARQAVERPLERTSRTITRAATRLLVGELRSATVKDAWGNPSTVELELVEPVQLQVVCSALWDSLPDEVTEIGEEHVRVYAVVEEFLFDFFKRAVGEVAREFDVPVGELLLWLRRTFITDHGTRNIAYEGIEQTTGMPNAVARALEDRHILRGEHRMGSRWYELAHDRLIGPVSHRGSPSTYLEAARTARAQRNWPLAARLADEARHAAEPDDSWVRAEVAEIHADAALAQGDVKQVRRYCEEAVSLYAERGRFDGVARALTIDGRWHLAHGDLNRAIEQINAAVTLAPNDIAAQMALAEAFHRSGTPRAAAAVVHGIFPLLTDEALDRANEMLRLSE
;
A
#
# COMPACT_ATOMS: atom_id res chain seq x y z
N MET A 1 -19.60 -9.04 -11.23
CA MET A 1 -20.75 -8.35 -10.64
C MET A 1 -20.44 -6.87 -10.68
N THR A 2 -21.04 -6.14 -11.59
CA THR A 2 -20.95 -4.68 -11.71
C THR A 2 -21.72 -4.08 -10.54
N VAL A 3 -20.99 -3.52 -9.57
CA VAL A 3 -21.60 -2.69 -8.54
C VAL A 3 -21.99 -1.38 -9.22
N THR A 4 -23.24 -1.25 -9.62
CA THR A 4 -23.86 0.03 -9.94
C THR A 4 -23.91 0.83 -8.64
N ASP A 5 -23.23 1.98 -8.61
CA ASP A 5 -23.27 2.93 -7.50
C ASP A 5 -24.73 3.47 -7.39
N PRO A 6 -25.45 3.26 -6.29
CA PRO A 6 -26.89 3.49 -6.22
C PRO A 6 -27.29 4.94 -5.92
N ALA A 7 -26.39 5.89 -5.86
CA ALA A 7 -26.72 7.29 -5.65
C ALA A 7 -25.81 8.15 -6.52
N GLY A 8 -26.34 8.80 -7.52
CA GLY A 8 -25.68 9.69 -8.49
C GLY A 8 -24.58 10.58 -7.94
N ARG A 9 -23.50 9.96 -7.47
CA ARG A 9 -22.32 10.65 -6.94
C ARG A 9 -21.56 11.27 -8.09
N PRO A 10 -21.29 12.58 -8.06
CA PRO A 10 -20.59 13.28 -9.12
C PRO A 10 -19.07 12.99 -9.13
N TYR A 11 -18.52 12.53 -8.01
CA TYR A 11 -17.09 12.25 -7.86
C TYR A 11 -16.84 10.80 -7.51
N VAL A 12 -15.90 10.16 -8.22
CA VAL A 12 -15.61 8.73 -8.07
C VAL A 12 -14.64 8.42 -6.93
N GLY A 13 -14.03 9.44 -6.34
CA GLY A 13 -13.01 9.30 -5.31
C GLY A 13 -11.71 8.69 -5.86
N LEU A 14 -11.20 7.65 -5.20
CA LEU A 14 -9.89 7.06 -5.50
C LEU A 14 -9.90 6.03 -6.63
N ARG A 15 -11.05 5.48 -6.99
CA ARG A 15 -11.09 4.54 -8.10
C ARG A 15 -10.83 5.26 -9.42
N PRO A 16 -10.15 4.64 -10.38
CA PRO A 16 -10.04 5.22 -11.70
C PRO A 16 -11.42 5.31 -12.36
N PHE A 17 -11.62 6.37 -13.14
CA PHE A 17 -12.81 6.48 -13.98
C PHE A 17 -12.81 5.37 -15.02
N GLY A 18 -13.91 4.64 -15.09
CA GLY A 18 -14.18 3.64 -16.11
C GLY A 18 -14.92 4.23 -17.30
N ARG A 19 -15.20 3.39 -18.29
CA ARG A 19 -15.96 3.81 -19.49
C ARG A 19 -17.37 4.28 -19.14
N ALA A 20 -18.01 3.68 -18.14
CA ALA A 20 -19.34 4.08 -17.67
C ALA A 20 -19.37 5.46 -17.01
N ASP A 21 -18.22 5.96 -16.56
CA ASP A 21 -18.09 7.26 -15.89
C ASP A 21 -17.73 8.40 -16.88
N SER A 22 -17.77 8.15 -18.19
CA SER A 22 -17.35 9.14 -19.21
C SER A 22 -18.07 10.47 -19.08
N ASP A 23 -19.30 10.44 -18.61
CA ASP A 23 -20.16 11.60 -18.41
C ASP A 23 -19.82 12.42 -17.14
N LEU A 24 -18.99 11.86 -16.26
CA LEU A 24 -18.47 12.52 -15.05
C LEU A 24 -17.00 12.94 -15.23
N PHE A 25 -16.37 12.54 -16.34
CA PHE A 25 -14.96 12.77 -16.59
C PHE A 25 -14.74 14.07 -17.38
N HIS A 26 -14.42 15.14 -16.65
CA HIS A 26 -14.25 16.50 -17.19
C HIS A 26 -12.87 17.09 -16.87
N GLY A 27 -12.54 18.17 -17.60
CA GLY A 27 -11.26 18.87 -17.47
C GLY A 27 -10.10 18.20 -18.22
N ARG A 28 -10.42 17.23 -19.10
CA ARG A 28 -9.43 16.51 -19.92
C ARG A 28 -9.90 16.32 -21.38
N GLU A 29 -10.79 17.19 -21.82
CA GLU A 29 -11.41 17.08 -23.14
C GLU A 29 -10.42 17.28 -24.27
N GLN A 30 -9.41 18.16 -24.07
CA GLN A 30 -8.39 18.44 -25.06
C GLN A 30 -7.44 17.26 -25.20
N GLU A 31 -6.87 16.79 -24.09
CA GLU A 31 -5.94 15.65 -24.07
C GLU A 31 -6.62 14.39 -24.60
N SER A 32 -7.89 14.18 -24.26
CA SER A 32 -8.67 13.03 -24.75
C SER A 32 -8.80 13.03 -26.28
N ARG A 33 -9.05 14.20 -26.89
CA ARG A 33 -9.14 14.36 -28.37
C ARG A 33 -7.78 14.18 -29.01
N GLU A 34 -6.75 14.78 -28.42
CA GLU A 34 -5.38 14.73 -28.95
C GLU A 34 -4.85 13.30 -28.94
N ILE A 35 -4.99 12.58 -27.80
CA ILE A 35 -4.56 11.18 -27.71
C ILE A 35 -5.36 10.28 -28.65
N ALA A 36 -6.68 10.46 -28.77
CA ALA A 36 -7.49 9.70 -29.71
C ALA A 36 -7.00 9.90 -31.16
N THR A 37 -6.60 11.12 -31.50
CA THR A 37 -6.05 11.45 -32.84
C THR A 37 -4.67 10.82 -33.04
N LEU A 38 -3.77 10.97 -32.06
CA LEU A 38 -2.42 10.41 -32.11
C LEU A 38 -2.44 8.88 -32.21
N TRP A 39 -3.29 8.22 -31.42
CA TRP A 39 -3.40 6.76 -31.40
C TRP A 39 -3.89 6.19 -32.74
N ARG A 40 -4.81 6.90 -33.41
CA ARG A 40 -5.29 6.50 -34.72
C ARG A 40 -4.29 6.78 -35.85
N ALA A 41 -3.45 7.80 -35.68
CA ALA A 41 -2.50 8.24 -36.71
C ALA A 41 -1.13 7.56 -36.63
N ALA A 42 -0.70 7.17 -35.43
CA ALA A 42 0.63 6.62 -35.19
C ALA A 42 0.56 5.10 -34.96
N GLY A 43 1.50 4.35 -35.54
CA GLY A 43 1.63 2.93 -35.26
C GLY A 43 1.95 2.65 -33.80
N LEU A 44 2.77 3.51 -33.16
CA LEU A 44 3.02 3.47 -31.72
C LEU A 44 2.72 4.82 -31.07
N THR A 45 1.86 4.82 -30.04
CA THR A 45 1.61 5.97 -29.17
C THR A 45 2.04 5.65 -27.76
N VAL A 46 2.85 6.49 -27.14
CA VAL A 46 3.28 6.35 -25.75
C VAL A 46 2.64 7.47 -24.92
N LEU A 47 1.69 7.10 -24.05
CA LEU A 47 1.07 7.95 -23.03
C LEU A 47 1.85 7.80 -21.73
N TYR A 48 2.51 8.86 -21.28
CA TYR A 48 3.32 8.79 -20.05
C TYR A 48 3.06 9.99 -19.14
N GLY A 49 3.40 9.84 -17.86
CA GLY A 49 3.24 10.86 -16.83
C GLY A 49 3.31 10.27 -15.43
N ALA A 50 3.34 11.12 -14.43
CA ALA A 50 3.46 10.72 -13.03
C ALA A 50 2.41 9.70 -12.58
N SER A 51 2.69 8.97 -11.50
CA SER A 51 1.68 8.13 -10.85
C SER A 51 0.52 9.02 -10.36
N GLY A 52 -0.73 8.56 -10.47
CA GLY A 52 -1.89 9.34 -10.02
C GLY A 52 -2.34 10.48 -10.91
N VAL A 53 -1.60 10.81 -12.00
CA VAL A 53 -1.98 11.90 -12.92
C VAL A 53 -3.24 11.63 -13.74
N GLY A 54 -3.76 10.39 -13.70
CA GLY A 54 -5.03 10.03 -14.31
C GLY A 54 -4.94 9.35 -15.68
N LYS A 55 -3.79 8.74 -16.06
CA LYS A 55 -3.60 8.04 -17.37
C LYS A 55 -4.68 6.98 -17.64
N THR A 56 -4.92 6.09 -16.68
CA THR A 56 -5.95 5.05 -16.78
C THR A 56 -7.35 5.64 -16.97
N SER A 57 -7.68 6.66 -16.19
CA SER A 57 -8.97 7.36 -16.26
C SER A 57 -9.15 8.05 -17.60
N LEU A 58 -8.10 8.75 -18.06
CA LEU A 58 -8.07 9.42 -19.36
C LEU A 58 -8.29 8.43 -20.51
N LEU A 59 -7.60 7.27 -20.47
CA LEU A 59 -7.75 6.24 -21.49
C LEU A 59 -9.18 5.69 -21.52
N ASN A 60 -9.72 5.29 -20.35
CA ASN A 60 -11.01 4.62 -20.25
C ASN A 60 -12.21 5.55 -20.40
N ALA A 61 -12.22 6.69 -19.70
CA ALA A 61 -13.36 7.61 -19.67
C ALA A 61 -13.22 8.78 -20.65
N GLY A 62 -12.00 9.14 -21.03
CA GLY A 62 -11.73 10.25 -21.96
C GLY A 62 -11.56 9.81 -23.40
N VAL A 63 -10.61 8.93 -23.68
CA VAL A 63 -10.18 8.55 -25.04
C VAL A 63 -11.10 7.54 -25.69
N LEU A 64 -11.35 6.40 -25.04
CA LEU A 64 -12.15 5.31 -25.60
C LEU A 64 -13.58 5.71 -26.02
N PRO A 65 -14.31 6.57 -25.28
CA PRO A 65 -15.63 7.02 -25.72
C PRO A 65 -15.60 7.90 -26.97
N ARG A 66 -14.45 8.50 -27.31
CA ARG A 66 -14.27 9.36 -28.49
C ARG A 66 -13.80 8.61 -29.73
N ILE A 67 -13.45 7.33 -29.59
CA ILE A 67 -13.10 6.50 -30.73
C ILE A 67 -14.38 6.01 -31.41
N ASP A 68 -14.55 6.41 -32.67
CA ASP A 68 -15.61 5.92 -33.53
C ASP A 68 -15.37 4.44 -33.89
N ARG A 69 -16.25 3.59 -33.40
CA ARG A 69 -16.13 2.14 -33.59
C ARG A 69 -16.52 1.67 -34.99
N GLU A 70 -17.14 2.53 -35.78
CA GLU A 70 -17.38 2.24 -37.18
C GLU A 70 -16.14 2.47 -38.03
N ARG A 71 -15.17 3.21 -37.50
CA ARG A 71 -13.91 3.56 -38.17
C ARG A 71 -12.66 2.93 -37.56
N ALA A 72 -12.80 2.16 -36.51
CA ALA A 72 -11.72 1.45 -35.86
C ALA A 72 -12.21 0.23 -35.09
N ASP A 73 -11.42 -0.83 -35.13
CA ASP A 73 -11.63 -2.02 -34.34
C ASP A 73 -10.82 -1.94 -33.05
N VAL A 74 -11.50 -1.64 -31.93
CA VAL A 74 -10.86 -1.34 -30.65
C VAL A 74 -10.85 -2.58 -29.77
N LEU A 75 -9.65 -3.08 -29.46
CA LEU A 75 -9.47 -4.15 -28.49
C LEU A 75 -9.69 -3.66 -27.06
N PRO A 76 -10.14 -4.54 -26.13
CA PRO A 76 -10.16 -4.20 -24.72
C PRO A 76 -8.78 -3.74 -24.23
N VAL A 77 -8.75 -2.76 -23.31
CA VAL A 77 -7.49 -2.29 -22.72
C VAL A 77 -6.88 -3.41 -21.89
N ALA A 78 -5.67 -3.82 -22.25
CA ALA A 78 -4.96 -4.86 -21.52
C ALA A 78 -4.23 -4.27 -20.30
N ARG A 79 -4.29 -4.98 -19.18
CA ARG A 79 -3.37 -4.86 -18.04
C ARG A 79 -2.63 -6.16 -17.89
N ILE A 80 -1.32 -6.09 -17.90
CA ILE A 80 -0.48 -7.29 -17.82
C ILE A 80 0.03 -7.39 -16.39
N SER A 81 -0.59 -8.28 -15.58
CA SER A 81 -0.11 -8.57 -14.23
C SER A 81 0.74 -9.84 -14.24
N PRO A 82 1.98 -9.81 -13.72
CA PRO A 82 2.83 -10.99 -13.62
C PRO A 82 2.35 -12.01 -12.59
N HIS A 83 1.39 -11.62 -11.74
CA HIS A 83 0.87 -12.44 -10.63
C HIS A 83 -0.45 -13.16 -10.97
N THR A 84 -0.96 -13.01 -12.19
CA THR A 84 -2.17 -13.75 -12.59
C THR A 84 -1.82 -15.25 -12.64
N PRO A 85 -2.48 -16.11 -11.84
CA PRO A 85 -2.27 -17.54 -11.91
C PRO A 85 -2.60 -18.04 -13.32
N LEU A 86 -1.64 -18.66 -13.98
CA LEU A 86 -1.88 -19.26 -15.29
C LEU A 86 -2.57 -20.60 -15.10
N PRO A 87 -3.71 -20.84 -15.73
CA PRO A 87 -4.39 -22.12 -15.63
C PRO A 87 -3.70 -23.25 -16.40
N ILE A 88 -2.63 -22.96 -17.17
CA ILE A 88 -1.97 -23.94 -18.04
C ILE A 88 -0.45 -23.82 -17.91
N ALA A 89 0.22 -24.92 -17.56
CA ALA A 89 1.67 -25.01 -17.53
C ALA A 89 2.22 -25.06 -18.98
N GLY A 90 3.19 -24.18 -19.31
CA GLY A 90 4.00 -24.31 -20.51
C GLY A 90 3.88 -23.21 -21.57
N GLY A 91 3.39 -22.01 -21.24
CA GLY A 91 3.36 -20.85 -22.15
C GLY A 91 3.99 -19.60 -21.54
N ASN A 92 4.23 -18.58 -22.38
CA ASN A 92 4.67 -17.27 -21.92
C ASN A 92 3.54 -16.57 -21.13
N PRO A 93 3.72 -16.30 -19.83
CA PRO A 93 2.66 -15.74 -18.98
C PRO A 93 2.20 -14.35 -19.41
N TYR A 94 3.11 -13.55 -19.93
CA TYR A 94 2.79 -12.19 -20.38
C TYR A 94 1.98 -12.20 -21.69
N VAL A 95 2.30 -13.11 -22.62
CA VAL A 95 1.51 -13.30 -23.84
C VAL A 95 0.11 -13.77 -23.48
N MET A 96 0.01 -14.75 -22.59
CA MET A 96 -1.29 -15.29 -22.16
C MET A 96 -2.14 -14.22 -21.46
N ALA A 97 -1.55 -13.41 -20.57
CA ALA A 97 -2.24 -12.31 -19.90
C ALA A 97 -2.73 -11.26 -20.92
N LEU A 98 -1.91 -10.91 -21.92
CA LEU A 98 -2.30 -9.98 -22.97
C LEU A 98 -3.47 -10.52 -23.81
N LEU A 99 -3.37 -11.75 -24.30
CA LEU A 99 -4.40 -12.36 -25.15
C LEU A 99 -5.72 -12.56 -24.39
N SER A 100 -5.65 -12.96 -23.10
CA SER A 100 -6.83 -13.07 -22.25
C SER A 100 -7.51 -11.71 -22.02
N ALA A 101 -6.75 -10.63 -21.91
CA ALA A 101 -7.30 -9.28 -21.79
C ALA A 101 -7.96 -8.82 -23.11
N TRP A 102 -7.41 -9.17 -24.26
CA TRP A 102 -7.95 -8.81 -25.58
C TRP A 102 -9.14 -9.68 -26.00
N ALA A 103 -9.26 -10.88 -25.45
CA ALA A 103 -10.36 -11.81 -25.71
C ALA A 103 -10.93 -12.37 -24.40
N PRO A 104 -11.66 -11.56 -23.62
CA PRO A 104 -12.15 -11.95 -22.28
C PRO A 104 -13.15 -13.10 -22.31
N ASP A 105 -13.83 -13.31 -23.45
CA ASP A 105 -14.80 -14.38 -23.65
C ASP A 105 -14.17 -15.70 -24.14
N ALA A 106 -12.87 -15.67 -24.50
CA ALA A 106 -12.17 -16.86 -24.96
C ALA A 106 -11.75 -17.78 -23.80
N SER A 107 -11.86 -19.10 -24.03
CA SER A 107 -11.38 -20.05 -23.03
C SER A 107 -9.85 -20.02 -22.92
N PRO A 108 -9.25 -20.18 -21.74
CA PRO A 108 -7.81 -20.22 -21.59
C PRO A 108 -7.12 -21.26 -22.49
N GLY A 109 -7.80 -22.41 -22.73
CA GLY A 109 -7.30 -23.47 -23.61
C GLY A 109 -7.19 -23.05 -25.07
N SER A 110 -8.10 -22.20 -25.58
CA SER A 110 -8.08 -21.71 -26.95
C SER A 110 -6.98 -20.65 -27.19
N LEU A 111 -6.52 -19.98 -26.14
CA LEU A 111 -5.43 -18.99 -26.21
C LEU A 111 -4.06 -19.61 -25.96
N ALA A 112 -4.01 -20.82 -25.40
CA ALA A 112 -2.76 -21.48 -25.04
C ALA A 112 -1.89 -21.75 -26.28
N GLY A 113 -0.63 -21.29 -26.22
CA GLY A 113 0.34 -21.46 -27.30
C GLY A 113 0.14 -20.55 -28.51
N LEU A 114 -0.86 -19.67 -28.51
CA LEU A 114 -0.98 -18.64 -29.55
C LEU A 114 0.11 -17.57 -29.38
N THR A 115 0.65 -17.12 -30.51
CA THR A 115 1.44 -15.90 -30.57
C THR A 115 0.53 -14.69 -30.81
N VAL A 116 1.01 -13.48 -30.49
CA VAL A 116 0.26 -12.23 -30.73
C VAL A 116 -0.11 -12.09 -32.22
N THR A 117 0.82 -12.36 -33.13
CA THR A 117 0.59 -12.28 -34.57
C THR A 117 -0.49 -13.30 -35.02
N ARG A 118 -0.43 -14.53 -34.53
CA ARG A 118 -1.40 -15.56 -34.87
C ARG A 118 -2.80 -15.24 -34.33
N PHE A 119 -2.88 -14.76 -33.10
CA PHE A 119 -4.15 -14.29 -32.52
C PHE A 119 -4.81 -13.20 -33.38
N LEU A 120 -4.04 -12.21 -33.81
CA LEU A 120 -4.55 -11.13 -34.67
C LEU A 120 -4.98 -11.64 -36.05
N ALA A 121 -4.27 -12.61 -36.62
CA ALA A 121 -4.60 -13.19 -37.92
C ALA A 121 -5.83 -14.11 -37.87
N GLU A 122 -6.04 -14.87 -36.79
CA GLU A 122 -7.19 -15.78 -36.64
C GLU A 122 -8.46 -15.06 -36.14
N ARG A 123 -8.32 -13.85 -35.63
CA ARG A 123 -9.45 -13.03 -35.18
C ARG A 123 -10.27 -12.56 -36.38
N PRO A 124 -11.63 -12.62 -36.30
CA PRO A 124 -12.47 -12.04 -37.34
C PRO A 124 -12.22 -10.51 -37.36
N GLY A 125 -11.64 -10.03 -38.47
CA GLY A 125 -11.46 -8.61 -38.74
C GLY A 125 -12.80 -7.89 -38.88
N ARG A 126 -12.85 -6.61 -38.55
CA ARG A 126 -14.00 -5.74 -38.89
C ARG A 126 -13.66 -4.97 -40.14
N GLU A 127 -14.66 -4.80 -40.99
CA GLU A 127 -14.56 -4.06 -42.23
C GLU A 127 -15.43 -2.81 -42.18
N ASP A 128 -15.09 -1.80 -42.95
CA ASP A 128 -15.92 -0.61 -43.15
C ASP A 128 -17.06 -0.87 -44.15
N GLU A 129 -17.83 0.14 -44.47
CA GLU A 129 -18.94 0.07 -45.42
C GLU A 129 -18.53 -0.28 -46.86
N TYR A 130 -17.24 -0.18 -47.19
CA TYR A 130 -16.66 -0.51 -48.50
C TYR A 130 -15.99 -1.88 -48.52
N GLY A 131 -15.92 -2.58 -47.42
CA GLY A 131 -15.27 -3.88 -47.28
C GLY A 131 -13.74 -3.78 -47.01
N ASP A 132 -13.24 -2.59 -46.69
CA ASP A 132 -11.85 -2.39 -46.31
C ASP A 132 -11.65 -2.73 -44.82
N PRO A 133 -10.53 -3.41 -44.45
CA PRO A 133 -10.29 -3.77 -43.07
C PRO A 133 -10.06 -2.53 -42.18
N LEU A 134 -10.79 -2.44 -41.05
CA LEU A 134 -10.64 -1.37 -40.09
C LEU A 134 -9.29 -1.46 -39.37
N PRO A 135 -8.64 -0.31 -39.06
CA PRO A 135 -7.44 -0.31 -38.22
C PRO A 135 -7.75 -0.86 -36.84
N VAL A 136 -6.86 -1.70 -36.32
CA VAL A 136 -6.96 -2.32 -35.00
C VAL A 136 -6.27 -1.44 -33.96
N LEU A 137 -7.01 -0.94 -33.00
CA LEU A 137 -6.48 -0.14 -31.90
C LEU A 137 -6.31 -0.99 -30.65
N ALA A 138 -5.07 -1.22 -30.23
CA ALA A 138 -4.71 -1.98 -29.04
C ALA A 138 -4.05 -1.08 -28.00
N ALA A 139 -4.43 -1.21 -26.72
CA ALA A 139 -3.81 -0.48 -25.63
C ALA A 139 -3.33 -1.42 -24.52
N ILE A 140 -2.16 -1.11 -23.97
CA ILE A 140 -1.62 -1.74 -22.76
C ILE A 140 -1.47 -0.65 -21.72
N ASP A 141 -2.31 -0.71 -20.67
CA ASP A 141 -2.22 0.20 -19.53
C ASP A 141 -1.29 -0.39 -18.46
N GLN A 142 -0.57 0.48 -17.76
CA GLN A 142 0.49 0.12 -16.81
C GLN A 142 1.59 -0.73 -17.47
N ALA A 143 1.99 -0.33 -18.68
CA ALA A 143 3.00 -1.05 -19.47
C ALA A 143 4.40 -1.09 -18.81
N GLU A 144 4.64 -0.28 -17.75
CA GLU A 144 5.82 -0.37 -16.90
C GLU A 144 6.01 -1.76 -16.30
N THR A 145 4.94 -2.54 -16.10
CA THR A 145 5.04 -3.93 -15.62
C THR A 145 5.86 -4.84 -16.54
N LEU A 146 5.95 -4.49 -17.83
CA LEU A 146 6.82 -5.18 -18.80
C LEU A 146 8.31 -4.92 -18.58
N PHE A 147 8.66 -3.90 -17.81
CA PHE A 147 10.03 -3.43 -17.63
C PHE A 147 10.55 -3.59 -16.20
N HIS A 148 9.76 -4.13 -15.27
CA HIS A 148 10.21 -4.43 -13.93
C HIS A 148 11.36 -5.43 -13.91
N SER A 149 12.32 -5.25 -13.00
CA SER A 149 13.60 -5.93 -12.93
C SER A 149 13.57 -7.36 -12.36
N ASP A 150 12.48 -8.11 -12.54
CA ASP A 150 12.47 -9.53 -12.19
C ASP A 150 13.32 -10.34 -13.19
N LEU A 151 14.52 -10.70 -12.76
CA LEU A 151 15.48 -11.46 -13.56
C LEU A 151 14.94 -12.83 -13.99
N ALA A 152 14.10 -13.46 -13.15
CA ALA A 152 13.54 -14.78 -13.44
C ALA A 152 12.59 -14.75 -14.65
N ARG A 153 11.96 -13.60 -14.93
CA ARG A 153 10.98 -13.44 -16.01
C ARG A 153 11.47 -12.56 -17.18
N GLN A 154 12.72 -12.18 -17.18
CA GLN A 154 13.29 -11.31 -18.22
C GLN A 154 13.15 -11.91 -19.64
N ARG A 155 13.30 -13.22 -19.77
CA ARG A 155 13.14 -13.93 -21.06
C ARG A 155 11.70 -13.82 -21.57
N ASP A 156 10.72 -14.08 -20.72
CA ASP A 156 9.29 -14.07 -21.09
C ASP A 156 8.84 -12.67 -21.49
N ARG A 157 9.30 -11.64 -20.78
CA ARG A 157 9.03 -10.22 -21.12
C ARG A 157 9.62 -9.85 -22.46
N LYS A 158 10.89 -10.20 -22.70
CA LYS A 158 11.55 -9.94 -23.98
C LYS A 158 10.79 -10.62 -25.11
N GLU A 159 10.37 -11.86 -24.93
CA GLU A 159 9.59 -12.60 -25.91
C GLU A 159 8.26 -11.92 -26.23
N LEU A 160 7.51 -11.40 -25.22
CA LEU A 160 6.30 -10.63 -25.48
C LEU A 160 6.60 -9.38 -26.32
N VAL A 161 7.62 -8.60 -25.94
CA VAL A 161 8.01 -7.39 -26.71
C VAL A 161 8.37 -7.74 -28.14
N ASP A 162 9.15 -8.81 -28.35
CA ASP A 162 9.52 -9.30 -29.68
C ASP A 162 8.28 -9.77 -30.48
N GLN A 163 7.28 -10.35 -29.83
CA GLN A 163 6.01 -10.73 -30.46
C GLN A 163 5.16 -9.52 -30.83
N LEU A 164 5.08 -8.49 -29.97
CA LEU A 164 4.39 -7.24 -30.29
C LEU A 164 5.05 -6.52 -31.48
N VAL A 165 6.38 -6.44 -31.51
CA VAL A 165 7.13 -5.86 -32.63
C VAL A 165 6.82 -6.61 -33.93
N ARG A 166 6.81 -7.94 -33.91
CA ARG A 166 6.44 -8.76 -35.09
C ARG A 166 5.00 -8.51 -35.50
N ALA A 167 4.08 -8.49 -34.55
CA ALA A 167 2.67 -8.24 -34.83
C ALA A 167 2.44 -6.88 -35.51
N MET A 168 3.09 -5.81 -35.07
CA MET A 168 2.99 -4.48 -35.70
C MET A 168 3.60 -4.44 -37.10
N ARG A 169 4.64 -5.23 -37.36
CA ARG A 169 5.22 -5.32 -38.68
C ARG A 169 4.33 -6.13 -39.64
N ASP A 170 3.78 -7.25 -39.16
CA ASP A 170 3.02 -8.19 -39.96
C ASP A 170 1.54 -7.73 -40.14
N HIS A 171 1.07 -6.82 -39.28
CA HIS A 171 -0.25 -6.17 -39.33
C HIS A 171 -0.11 -4.64 -39.36
N PRO A 172 0.12 -4.00 -40.53
CA PRO A 172 0.33 -2.54 -40.64
C PRO A 172 -0.85 -1.68 -40.12
N GLY A 173 -2.04 -2.27 -40.06
CA GLY A 173 -3.24 -1.61 -39.48
C GLY A 173 -3.32 -1.72 -37.95
N LEU A 174 -2.33 -2.33 -37.27
CA LEU A 174 -2.29 -2.38 -35.82
C LEU A 174 -1.65 -1.09 -35.26
N HIS A 175 -2.39 -0.36 -34.45
CA HIS A 175 -1.93 0.83 -33.74
C HIS A 175 -1.87 0.52 -32.25
N LEU A 176 -0.68 0.54 -31.67
CA LEU A 176 -0.44 0.20 -30.27
C LEU A 176 -0.31 1.47 -29.43
N LEU A 177 -1.06 1.55 -28.31
CA LEU A 177 -0.89 2.55 -27.27
C LEU A 177 -0.30 1.90 -26.02
N LEU A 178 0.83 2.43 -25.53
CA LEU A 178 1.43 2.05 -24.25
C LEU A 178 1.20 3.19 -23.26
N SER A 179 0.48 2.90 -22.18
CA SER A 179 0.32 3.82 -21.04
C SER A 179 1.27 3.40 -19.94
N LEU A 180 2.17 4.29 -19.49
CA LEU A 180 3.20 3.98 -18.51
C LEU A 180 3.56 5.19 -17.63
N ARG A 181 4.24 4.94 -16.53
CA ARG A 181 4.77 6.00 -15.68
C ARG A 181 5.99 6.64 -16.34
N GLU A 182 6.18 7.95 -16.14
CA GLU A 182 7.24 8.72 -16.80
C GLU A 182 8.65 8.22 -16.53
N GLU A 183 8.90 7.69 -15.31
CA GLU A 183 10.17 7.13 -14.90
C GLU A 183 10.58 5.87 -15.67
N TYR A 184 9.62 5.22 -16.35
CA TYR A 184 9.88 4.04 -17.20
C TYR A 184 10.04 4.38 -18.69
N LEU A 185 9.84 5.63 -19.08
CA LEU A 185 9.92 6.03 -20.48
C LEU A 185 11.26 5.64 -21.12
N PHE A 186 12.38 5.79 -20.39
CA PHE A 186 13.71 5.46 -20.89
C PHE A 186 13.86 3.96 -21.22
N LEU A 187 13.08 3.07 -20.60
CA LEU A 187 13.10 1.63 -20.89
C LEU A 187 12.33 1.28 -22.17
N VAL A 188 11.40 2.12 -22.58
CA VAL A 188 10.63 1.97 -23.84
C VAL A 188 11.41 2.51 -25.05
N LEU A 189 12.24 3.55 -24.85
CA LEU A 189 12.98 4.22 -25.93
C LEU A 189 13.77 3.26 -26.86
N PRO A 190 14.49 2.23 -26.36
CA PRO A 190 15.20 1.29 -27.23
C PRO A 190 14.28 0.48 -28.15
N TYR A 191 13.02 0.28 -27.74
CA TYR A 191 12.03 -0.51 -28.48
C TYR A 191 11.21 0.35 -29.45
N GLU A 192 11.22 1.67 -29.33
CA GLU A 192 10.45 2.54 -30.24
C GLU A 192 10.85 2.38 -31.72
N ARG A 193 12.13 2.17 -32.02
CA ARG A 193 12.57 1.91 -33.40
C ARG A 193 12.08 0.58 -33.94
N PRO A 194 12.21 -0.55 -33.20
CA PRO A 194 11.63 -1.82 -33.57
C PRO A 194 10.10 -1.79 -33.73
N PHE A 195 9.39 -1.10 -32.83
CA PHE A 195 7.93 -0.93 -32.90
C PHE A 195 7.48 -0.06 -34.09
N GLY A 196 8.33 0.82 -34.58
CA GLY A 196 7.92 1.85 -35.51
C GLY A 196 8.68 1.84 -36.83
N GLN A 197 8.29 1.00 -37.80
CA GLN A 197 8.52 1.36 -39.22
C GLN A 197 7.56 2.47 -39.68
N GLY A 198 6.56 2.87 -38.85
CA GLY A 198 5.59 3.93 -39.07
C GLY A 198 5.79 5.16 -38.19
N SER A 199 4.80 6.03 -38.15
CA SER A 199 4.77 7.24 -37.31
C SER A 199 4.70 6.85 -35.83
N ARG A 200 5.36 7.65 -34.98
CA ARG A 200 5.41 7.50 -33.52
C ARG A 200 4.94 8.77 -32.86
N ALA A 201 4.18 8.63 -31.80
CA ALA A 201 3.72 9.75 -30.99
C ALA A 201 4.02 9.51 -29.50
N ARG A 202 4.32 10.58 -28.80
CA ARG A 202 4.43 10.59 -27.35
C ARG A 202 3.56 11.69 -26.80
N PHE A 203 2.85 11.39 -25.73
CA PHE A 203 2.02 12.35 -25.03
C PHE A 203 2.37 12.34 -23.55
N HIS A 204 2.83 13.48 -23.04
CA HIS A 204 3.11 13.69 -21.61
C HIS A 204 1.87 14.22 -20.92
N LEU A 205 1.24 13.41 -20.08
CA LEU A 205 0.10 13.83 -19.28
C LEU A 205 0.59 14.48 -17.98
N GLN A 206 0.30 15.77 -17.83
CA GLN A 206 0.62 16.54 -16.63
C GLN A 206 -0.57 16.57 -15.65
N PRO A 207 -0.39 16.98 -14.37
CA PRO A 207 -1.48 17.34 -13.48
C PRO A 207 -2.40 18.40 -14.07
N LEU A 208 -3.56 18.65 -13.47
CA LEU A 208 -4.55 19.59 -13.99
C LEU A 208 -4.09 21.03 -13.84
N SER A 209 -4.25 21.83 -14.88
CA SER A 209 -4.23 23.29 -14.74
C SER A 209 -5.39 23.78 -13.86
N PRO A 210 -5.34 24.99 -13.31
CA PRO A 210 -6.45 25.54 -12.51
C PRO A 210 -7.80 25.55 -13.24
N GLU A 211 -7.78 25.79 -14.55
CA GLU A 211 -9.00 25.81 -15.37
C GLU A 211 -9.56 24.40 -15.59
N GLU A 212 -8.71 23.40 -15.85
CA GLU A 212 -9.10 22.00 -15.97
C GLU A 212 -9.62 21.47 -14.63
N ALA A 213 -8.96 21.81 -13.51
CA ALA A 213 -9.42 21.49 -12.18
C ALA A 213 -10.80 22.10 -11.87
N ARG A 214 -11.02 23.36 -12.28
CA ARG A 214 -12.33 24.01 -12.16
C ARG A 214 -13.41 23.23 -12.91
N GLN A 215 -13.15 22.82 -14.14
CA GLN A 215 -14.09 22.03 -14.94
C GLN A 215 -14.35 20.65 -14.31
N ALA A 216 -13.31 20.00 -13.76
CA ALA A 216 -13.43 18.72 -13.07
C ALA A 216 -14.24 18.82 -11.76
N VAL A 217 -14.30 20.00 -11.14
CA VAL A 217 -15.15 20.26 -9.96
C VAL A 217 -16.58 20.60 -10.35
N GLU A 218 -16.78 21.54 -11.31
CA GLU A 218 -18.11 22.12 -11.59
C GLU A 218 -19.00 21.22 -12.43
N ARG A 219 -18.47 20.66 -13.53
CA ARG A 219 -19.29 19.96 -14.52
C ARG A 219 -19.94 18.66 -14.03
N PRO A 220 -19.30 17.82 -13.19
CA PRO A 220 -19.98 16.65 -12.66
C PRO A 220 -21.25 16.99 -11.86
N LEU A 221 -21.31 18.20 -11.24
CA LEU A 221 -22.46 18.65 -10.47
C LEU A 221 -23.67 19.02 -11.36
N GLU A 222 -23.48 19.34 -12.63
CA GLU A 222 -24.56 19.67 -13.58
C GLU A 222 -25.60 18.54 -13.71
N ARG A 223 -25.22 17.30 -13.34
CA ARG A 223 -26.10 16.12 -13.34
C ARG A 223 -26.75 15.83 -11.99
N THR A 224 -26.53 16.69 -11.01
CA THR A 224 -27.05 16.54 -9.65
C THR A 224 -28.03 17.66 -9.32
N SER A 225 -28.67 17.57 -8.16
CA SER A 225 -29.51 18.64 -7.62
C SER A 225 -28.70 19.77 -6.96
N ARG A 226 -27.37 19.65 -6.90
CA ARG A 226 -26.49 20.63 -6.24
C ARG A 226 -25.65 21.38 -7.28
N THR A 227 -25.40 22.64 -7.00
CA THR A 227 -24.50 23.51 -7.75
C THR A 227 -23.36 23.99 -6.86
N ILE A 228 -22.30 24.55 -7.45
CA ILE A 228 -21.19 25.18 -6.71
C ILE A 228 -20.97 26.61 -7.24
N THR A 229 -20.77 27.55 -6.33
CA THR A 229 -20.47 28.94 -6.72
C THR A 229 -19.05 29.06 -7.28
N ARG A 230 -18.82 30.00 -8.20
CA ARG A 230 -17.48 30.29 -8.72
C ARG A 230 -16.47 30.66 -7.63
N ALA A 231 -16.95 31.32 -6.56
CA ALA A 231 -16.13 31.70 -5.42
C ALA A 231 -15.68 30.44 -4.65
N ALA A 232 -16.62 29.53 -4.38
CA ALA A 232 -16.33 28.24 -3.73
C ALA A 232 -15.36 27.37 -4.55
N THR A 233 -15.56 27.28 -5.87
CA THR A 233 -14.63 26.56 -6.75
C THR A 233 -13.22 27.16 -6.72
N ARG A 234 -13.12 28.50 -6.80
CA ARG A 234 -11.80 29.17 -6.73
C ARG A 234 -11.11 28.93 -5.39
N LEU A 235 -11.86 28.98 -4.31
CA LEU A 235 -11.33 28.68 -2.96
C LEU A 235 -10.82 27.23 -2.91
N LEU A 236 -11.64 26.27 -3.32
CA LEU A 236 -11.27 24.84 -3.31
C LEU A 236 -10.04 24.55 -4.17
N VAL A 237 -9.98 25.07 -5.40
CA VAL A 237 -8.83 24.90 -6.30
C VAL A 237 -7.59 25.61 -5.73
N GLY A 238 -7.75 26.78 -5.09
CA GLY A 238 -6.67 27.50 -4.40
C GLY A 238 -6.10 26.69 -3.24
N GLU A 239 -6.97 26.12 -2.40
CA GLU A 239 -6.56 25.23 -1.29
C GLU A 239 -5.82 23.97 -1.81
N LEU A 240 -6.28 23.38 -2.91
CA LEU A 240 -5.61 22.23 -3.54
C LEU A 240 -4.24 22.59 -4.13
N ARG A 241 -3.99 23.84 -4.49
CA ARG A 241 -2.70 24.35 -4.97
C ARG A 241 -1.79 24.85 -3.85
N SER A 242 -2.30 25.01 -2.64
CA SER A 242 -1.54 25.49 -1.49
C SER A 242 -0.74 24.35 -0.89
N ALA A 243 0.57 24.48 -0.77
CA ALA A 243 1.45 23.51 -0.10
C ALA A 243 2.31 24.20 0.96
N THR A 244 2.39 23.62 2.15
CA THR A 244 3.30 24.09 3.20
C THR A 244 4.67 23.45 3.01
N VAL A 245 5.66 24.25 2.68
CA VAL A 245 7.06 23.84 2.53
C VAL A 245 7.86 24.45 3.68
N LYS A 246 8.74 23.67 4.30
CA LYS A 246 9.68 24.19 5.29
C LYS A 246 10.94 24.69 4.59
N ASP A 247 11.40 25.89 4.96
CA ASP A 247 12.68 26.42 4.50
C ASP A 247 13.88 25.64 5.11
N ALA A 248 15.09 25.98 4.70
CA ALA A 248 16.31 25.34 5.19
C ALA A 248 16.52 25.49 6.72
N TRP A 249 15.79 26.39 7.38
CA TRP A 249 15.80 26.62 8.81
C TRP A 249 14.60 25.99 9.54
N GLY A 250 13.71 25.29 8.80
CA GLY A 250 12.56 24.61 9.37
C GLY A 250 11.31 25.49 9.54
N ASN A 251 11.31 26.75 9.08
CA ASN A 251 10.15 27.61 9.16
C ASN A 251 9.14 27.22 8.09
N PRO A 252 7.85 27.08 8.42
CA PRO A 252 6.82 26.78 7.44
C PRO A 252 6.56 28.00 6.55
N SER A 253 6.57 27.79 5.24
CA SER A 253 6.10 28.77 4.26
C SER A 253 5.06 28.13 3.34
N THR A 254 4.02 28.87 3.01
CA THR A 254 2.99 28.42 2.07
C THR A 254 3.43 28.79 0.67
N VAL A 255 3.52 27.79 -0.21
CA VAL A 255 3.84 27.97 -1.64
C VAL A 255 2.62 27.58 -2.46
N GLU A 256 2.31 28.37 -3.46
CA GLU A 256 1.26 28.07 -4.41
C GLU A 256 1.84 27.25 -5.58
N LEU A 257 1.29 26.05 -5.79
CA LEU A 257 1.66 25.16 -6.89
C LEU A 257 0.99 25.62 -8.19
N GLU A 258 1.64 25.38 -9.33
CA GLU A 258 1.06 25.75 -10.64
C GLU A 258 -0.10 24.84 -11.04
N LEU A 259 -0.06 23.58 -10.65
CA LEU A 259 -0.97 22.51 -11.09
C LEU A 259 -1.68 21.86 -9.90
N VAL A 260 -2.79 21.18 -10.18
CA VAL A 260 -3.61 20.43 -9.21
C VAL A 260 -3.48 18.93 -9.46
N GLU A 261 -3.14 18.18 -8.43
CA GLU A 261 -3.09 16.71 -8.49
C GLU A 261 -4.50 16.11 -8.58
N PRO A 262 -4.83 15.36 -9.65
CA PRO A 262 -6.18 14.81 -9.85
C PRO A 262 -6.67 13.92 -8.72
N VAL A 263 -5.78 13.14 -8.08
CA VAL A 263 -6.13 12.27 -6.95
C VAL A 263 -6.59 13.10 -5.77
N GLN A 264 -5.88 14.19 -5.44
CA GLN A 264 -6.25 15.07 -4.32
C GLN A 264 -7.60 15.74 -4.59
N LEU A 265 -7.81 16.23 -5.81
CA LEU A 265 -9.09 16.81 -6.21
C LEU A 265 -10.24 15.82 -6.02
N GLN A 266 -10.09 14.58 -6.48
CA GLN A 266 -11.11 13.55 -6.35
C GLN A 266 -11.39 13.18 -4.89
N VAL A 267 -10.35 13.05 -4.06
CA VAL A 267 -10.49 12.77 -2.63
C VAL A 267 -11.28 13.88 -1.94
N VAL A 268 -10.88 15.13 -2.15
CA VAL A 268 -11.49 16.28 -1.47
C VAL A 268 -12.91 16.53 -1.97
N CYS A 269 -13.16 16.47 -3.28
CA CYS A 269 -14.50 16.66 -3.83
C CYS A 269 -15.47 15.55 -3.41
N SER A 270 -15.02 14.28 -3.39
CA SER A 270 -15.86 13.16 -2.92
C SER A 270 -16.19 13.30 -1.44
N ALA A 271 -15.21 13.68 -0.62
CA ALA A 271 -15.41 13.85 0.81
C ALA A 271 -16.27 15.07 1.13
N LEU A 272 -16.08 16.19 0.42
CA LEU A 272 -16.97 17.36 0.52
C LEU A 272 -18.42 16.96 0.20
N TRP A 273 -18.64 16.26 -0.91
CA TRP A 273 -19.96 15.78 -1.32
C TRP A 273 -20.65 14.93 -0.24
N ASP A 274 -19.90 13.99 0.35
CA ASP A 274 -20.40 13.07 1.38
C ASP A 274 -20.67 13.74 2.73
N SER A 275 -20.01 14.88 2.99
CA SER A 275 -20.13 15.63 4.27
C SER A 275 -21.22 16.71 4.24
N LEU A 276 -21.71 17.08 3.05
CA LEU A 276 -22.72 18.13 2.93
C LEU A 276 -24.10 17.62 3.38
N PRO A 277 -24.83 18.39 4.21
CA PRO A 277 -26.23 18.13 4.54
C PRO A 277 -27.10 18.03 3.27
N ASP A 278 -28.17 17.21 3.34
CA ASP A 278 -29.05 16.99 2.17
C ASP A 278 -29.78 18.25 1.71
N GLU A 279 -29.96 19.22 2.60
CA GLU A 279 -30.66 20.50 2.35
C GLU A 279 -29.80 21.49 1.53
N VAL A 280 -28.48 21.26 1.43
CA VAL A 280 -27.58 22.14 0.70
C VAL A 280 -27.74 21.91 -0.80
N THR A 281 -28.33 22.86 -1.51
CA THR A 281 -28.49 22.84 -2.97
C THR A 281 -27.43 23.69 -3.70
N GLU A 282 -26.84 24.67 -3.01
CA GLU A 282 -25.75 25.49 -3.55
C GLU A 282 -24.55 25.47 -2.61
N ILE A 283 -23.41 25.01 -3.12
CA ILE A 283 -22.16 24.92 -2.38
C ILE A 283 -21.47 26.28 -2.41
N GLY A 284 -21.48 27.01 -1.30
CA GLY A 284 -20.80 28.29 -1.11
C GLY A 284 -19.41 28.14 -0.50
N GLU A 285 -18.69 29.27 -0.35
CA GLU A 285 -17.36 29.30 0.29
C GLU A 285 -17.40 28.81 1.74
N GLU A 286 -18.49 29.09 2.46
CA GLU A 286 -18.70 28.63 3.83
C GLU A 286 -18.69 27.11 3.92
N HIS A 287 -19.31 26.42 2.97
CA HIS A 287 -19.30 24.97 2.90
C HIS A 287 -17.90 24.41 2.63
N VAL A 288 -17.15 25.04 1.71
CA VAL A 288 -15.76 24.65 1.43
C VAL A 288 -14.89 24.81 2.67
N ARG A 289 -15.01 25.95 3.41
CA ARG A 289 -14.23 26.18 4.63
C ARG A 289 -14.55 25.23 5.78
N VAL A 290 -15.81 24.82 5.90
CA VAL A 290 -16.25 23.93 6.99
C VAL A 290 -16.03 22.46 6.65
N TYR A 291 -16.32 22.07 5.42
CA TYR A 291 -16.39 20.66 5.03
C TYR A 291 -15.25 20.21 4.08
N ALA A 292 -14.47 21.11 3.52
CA ALA A 292 -13.33 20.75 2.64
C ALA A 292 -11.99 21.01 3.35
N VAL A 293 -11.81 20.47 4.56
CA VAL A 293 -10.52 20.49 5.24
C VAL A 293 -9.61 19.47 4.59
N VAL A 294 -8.84 19.93 3.60
CA VAL A 294 -8.01 19.06 2.73
C VAL A 294 -7.09 18.15 3.55
N GLU A 295 -6.53 18.67 4.63
CA GLU A 295 -5.64 17.93 5.53
C GLU A 295 -6.34 16.77 6.25
N GLU A 296 -7.58 16.96 6.71
CA GLU A 296 -8.36 15.89 7.38
C GLU A 296 -8.72 14.79 6.39
N PHE A 297 -9.13 15.15 5.17
CA PHE A 297 -9.45 14.17 4.15
C PHE A 297 -8.21 13.39 3.66
N LEU A 298 -7.07 14.06 3.53
CA LEU A 298 -5.81 13.39 3.22
C LEU A 298 -5.36 12.48 4.37
N PHE A 299 -5.64 12.88 5.61
CA PHE A 299 -5.36 12.04 6.78
C PHE A 299 -6.23 10.78 6.78
N ASP A 300 -7.54 10.91 6.56
CA ASP A 300 -8.46 9.77 6.49
C ASP A 300 -8.16 8.86 5.28
N PHE A 301 -7.79 9.46 4.15
CA PHE A 301 -7.30 8.73 2.99
C PHE A 301 -6.05 7.91 3.33
N PHE A 302 -5.05 8.56 3.91
CA PHE A 302 -3.80 7.92 4.32
C PHE A 302 -4.07 6.76 5.30
N LYS A 303 -4.86 7.00 6.35
CA LYS A 303 -5.22 6.00 7.35
C LYS A 303 -5.92 4.77 6.73
N ARG A 304 -6.83 5.00 5.78
CA ARG A 304 -7.53 3.94 5.06
C ARG A 304 -6.59 3.13 4.18
N ALA A 305 -5.78 3.79 3.36
CA ALA A 305 -4.82 3.14 2.48
C ALA A 305 -3.78 2.30 3.25
N VAL A 306 -3.23 2.84 4.35
CA VAL A 306 -2.31 2.12 5.23
C VAL A 306 -2.99 0.92 5.88
N GLY A 307 -4.23 1.07 6.37
CA GLY A 307 -4.99 -0.03 6.97
C GLY A 307 -5.34 -1.15 5.98
N GLU A 308 -5.57 -0.84 4.71
CA GLU A 308 -5.78 -1.82 3.65
C GLU A 308 -4.50 -2.60 3.34
N VAL A 309 -3.38 -1.92 3.16
CA VAL A 309 -2.08 -2.56 2.92
C VAL A 309 -1.66 -3.42 4.11
N ALA A 310 -1.84 -2.93 5.33
CA ALA A 310 -1.57 -3.67 6.56
C ALA A 310 -2.33 -5.02 6.59
N ARG A 311 -3.62 -5.01 6.23
CA ARG A 311 -4.44 -6.23 6.15
C ARG A 311 -4.05 -7.15 4.98
N GLU A 312 -3.73 -6.58 3.82
CA GLU A 312 -3.37 -7.34 2.61
C GLU A 312 -2.07 -8.14 2.80
N PHE A 313 -1.11 -7.59 3.54
CA PHE A 313 0.22 -8.18 3.73
C PHE A 313 0.43 -8.76 5.14
N ASP A 314 -0.61 -8.79 5.98
CA ASP A 314 -0.54 -9.24 7.37
C ASP A 314 0.57 -8.53 8.19
N VAL A 315 0.71 -7.22 7.97
CA VAL A 315 1.65 -6.35 8.67
C VAL A 315 0.89 -5.53 9.71
N PRO A 316 1.32 -5.48 10.97
CA PRO A 316 0.68 -4.62 11.98
C PRO A 316 0.69 -3.14 11.56
N VAL A 317 -0.45 -2.47 11.68
CA VAL A 317 -0.60 -1.04 11.29
C VAL A 317 0.46 -0.16 11.96
N GLY A 318 0.74 -0.39 13.25
CA GLY A 318 1.76 0.38 13.99
C GLY A 318 3.17 0.20 13.44
N GLU A 319 3.52 -1.00 12.98
CA GLU A 319 4.79 -1.28 12.30
C GLU A 319 4.89 -0.54 10.97
N LEU A 320 3.83 -0.58 10.17
CA LEU A 320 3.79 0.11 8.88
C LEU A 320 3.87 1.64 9.04
N LEU A 321 3.16 2.21 10.04
CA LEU A 321 3.25 3.63 10.37
C LEU A 321 4.65 4.04 10.84
N LEU A 322 5.27 3.23 11.70
CA LEU A 322 6.63 3.46 12.16
C LEU A 322 7.62 3.43 11.00
N TRP A 323 7.50 2.43 10.12
CA TRP A 323 8.36 2.29 8.94
C TRP A 323 8.21 3.49 8.00
N LEU A 324 6.96 3.89 7.65
CA LEU A 324 6.70 5.04 6.80
C LEU A 324 7.34 6.31 7.35
N ARG A 325 7.14 6.60 8.64
CA ARG A 325 7.68 7.80 9.26
C ARG A 325 9.21 7.82 9.28
N ARG A 326 9.85 6.72 9.68
CA ARG A 326 11.32 6.66 9.80
C ARG A 326 12.03 6.60 8.46
N THR A 327 11.37 6.02 7.45
CA THR A 327 11.97 5.82 6.14
C THR A 327 11.80 7.06 5.25
N PHE A 328 10.62 7.69 5.28
CA PHE A 328 10.24 8.71 4.30
C PHE A 328 10.13 10.13 4.85
N ILE A 329 10.42 10.33 6.14
CA ILE A 329 10.50 11.66 6.75
C ILE A 329 11.84 11.84 7.41
N THR A 330 12.52 12.97 7.12
CA THR A 330 13.78 13.36 7.76
C THR A 330 13.51 13.93 9.15
N ASP A 331 14.56 14.04 9.99
CA ASP A 331 14.49 14.69 11.31
C ASP A 331 14.04 16.16 11.22
N HIS A 332 14.22 16.80 10.07
CA HIS A 332 13.75 18.17 9.81
C HIS A 332 12.30 18.24 9.33
N GLY A 333 11.61 17.09 9.24
CA GLY A 333 10.21 17.02 8.79
C GLY A 333 10.03 17.29 7.29
N THR A 334 10.99 16.95 6.47
CA THR A 334 10.92 16.98 5.00
C THR A 334 10.87 15.55 4.46
N ARG A 335 10.49 15.39 3.19
CA ARG A 335 10.50 14.09 2.55
C ARG A 335 11.91 13.50 2.49
N ASN A 336 11.99 12.21 2.74
CA ASN A 336 13.20 11.42 2.56
C ASN A 336 12.98 10.37 1.47
N ILE A 337 14.08 9.85 0.92
CA ILE A 337 14.11 8.90 -0.17
C ILE A 337 14.66 7.57 0.34
N ALA A 338 14.01 6.45 -0.03
CA ALA A 338 14.49 5.11 0.27
C ALA A 338 14.74 4.31 -1.01
N TYR A 339 15.83 3.55 -1.03
CA TYR A 339 16.16 2.67 -2.15
C TYR A 339 15.45 1.31 -1.99
N GLU A 340 14.92 0.78 -3.10
CA GLU A 340 14.45 -0.59 -3.15
C GLU A 340 15.64 -1.55 -3.12
N GLY A 341 15.74 -2.36 -2.07
CA GLY A 341 16.72 -3.45 -2.01
C GLY A 341 16.26 -4.66 -2.85
N ILE A 342 16.98 -5.79 -2.73
CA ILE A 342 16.66 -7.00 -3.51
C ILE A 342 15.26 -7.53 -3.12
N GLU A 343 14.99 -7.67 -1.82
CA GLU A 343 13.72 -8.19 -1.30
C GLU A 343 12.96 -7.18 -0.45
N GLN A 344 13.67 -6.23 0.15
CA GLN A 344 13.13 -5.30 1.13
C GLN A 344 13.59 -3.87 0.88
N THR A 345 12.71 -2.92 1.17
CA THR A 345 12.97 -1.49 1.21
C THR A 345 13.10 -1.08 2.68
N THR A 346 14.31 -0.85 3.16
CA THR A 346 14.60 -0.43 4.55
C THR A 346 13.88 -1.32 5.59
N GLY A 347 13.97 -2.65 5.41
CA GLY A 347 13.40 -3.65 6.34
C GLY A 347 11.93 -4.00 6.13
N MET A 348 11.24 -3.40 5.16
CA MET A 348 9.86 -3.73 4.77
C MET A 348 9.89 -4.46 3.41
N PRO A 349 9.10 -5.53 3.20
CA PRO A 349 9.03 -6.22 1.92
C PRO A 349 8.70 -5.25 0.77
N ASN A 350 9.38 -5.40 -0.37
CA ASN A 350 9.17 -4.52 -1.54
C ASN A 350 7.72 -4.54 -2.04
N ALA A 351 7.00 -5.66 -1.86
CA ALA A 351 5.60 -5.78 -2.22
C ALA A 351 4.71 -4.77 -1.45
N VAL A 352 5.02 -4.51 -0.17
CA VAL A 352 4.32 -3.52 0.67
C VAL A 352 4.56 -2.10 0.17
N ALA A 353 5.82 -1.76 -0.17
CA ALA A 353 6.16 -0.45 -0.74
C ALA A 353 5.42 -0.21 -2.07
N ARG A 354 5.36 -1.22 -2.93
CA ARG A 354 4.63 -1.16 -4.21
C ARG A 354 3.12 -1.01 -4.01
N ALA A 355 2.52 -1.73 -3.05
CA ALA A 355 1.11 -1.61 -2.73
C ALA A 355 0.75 -0.21 -2.20
N LEU A 356 1.65 0.43 -1.44
CA LEU A 356 1.49 1.82 -1.02
C LEU A 356 1.65 2.82 -2.18
N GLU A 357 2.52 2.50 -3.15
CA GLU A 357 2.64 3.29 -4.38
C GLU A 357 1.39 3.18 -5.25
N ASP A 358 0.83 1.98 -5.40
CA ASP A 358 -0.42 1.78 -6.14
C ASP A 358 -1.61 2.52 -5.50
N ARG A 359 -1.54 2.76 -4.20
CA ARG A 359 -2.51 3.56 -3.42
C ARG A 359 -2.11 5.03 -3.26
N HIS A 360 -1.12 5.50 -4.02
CA HIS A 360 -0.68 6.90 -4.07
C HIS A 360 -0.18 7.47 -2.72
N ILE A 361 0.27 6.62 -1.82
CA ILE A 361 0.96 7.04 -0.59
C ILE A 361 2.45 7.26 -0.87
N LEU A 362 3.05 6.35 -1.64
CA LEU A 362 4.42 6.48 -2.12
C LEU A 362 4.45 6.78 -3.61
N ARG A 363 5.51 7.43 -4.05
CA ARG A 363 5.91 7.58 -5.45
C ARG A 363 7.23 6.85 -5.65
N GLY A 364 7.28 5.96 -6.65
CA GLY A 364 8.51 5.28 -7.06
C GLY A 364 9.15 5.98 -8.24
N GLU A 365 10.47 6.15 -8.20
CA GLU A 365 11.26 6.65 -9.33
C GLU A 365 12.39 5.66 -9.65
N HIS A 366 12.74 5.53 -10.94
CA HIS A 366 13.92 4.79 -11.37
C HIS A 366 15.04 5.74 -11.75
N ARG A 367 16.18 5.61 -11.05
CA ARG A 367 17.40 6.35 -11.37
C ARG A 367 18.60 5.42 -11.33
N MET A 368 19.45 5.47 -12.36
CA MET A 368 20.71 4.70 -12.44
C MET A 368 20.57 3.19 -12.16
N GLY A 369 19.46 2.58 -12.61
CA GLY A 369 19.21 1.14 -12.44
C GLY A 369 18.67 0.73 -11.07
N SER A 370 18.41 1.67 -10.17
CA SER A 370 17.80 1.43 -8.86
C SER A 370 16.43 2.10 -8.76
N ARG A 371 15.50 1.46 -8.08
CA ARG A 371 14.19 2.04 -7.75
C ARG A 371 14.26 2.75 -6.41
N TRP A 372 13.61 3.92 -6.32
CA TRP A 372 13.56 4.77 -5.16
C TRP A 372 12.11 5.06 -4.83
N TYR A 373 11.83 5.15 -3.55
CA TYR A 373 10.52 5.56 -3.07
C TYR A 373 10.63 6.85 -2.27
N GLU A 374 9.65 7.71 -2.41
CA GLU A 374 9.41 8.88 -1.55
C GLU A 374 7.90 9.01 -1.30
N LEU A 375 7.49 9.87 -0.37
CA LEU A 375 6.06 10.21 -0.25
C LEU A 375 5.56 10.84 -1.54
N ALA A 376 4.37 10.41 -1.99
CA ALA A 376 3.80 10.87 -3.24
C ALA A 376 3.57 12.39 -3.27
N HIS A 377 3.35 13.01 -2.10
CA HIS A 377 3.14 14.45 -1.98
C HIS A 377 3.58 14.98 -0.61
N ASP A 378 4.03 16.26 -0.53
CA ASP A 378 4.43 16.90 0.73
C ASP A 378 3.31 16.96 1.77
N ARG A 379 2.06 17.07 1.35
CA ARG A 379 0.90 17.05 2.25
C ARG A 379 0.72 15.73 3.02
N LEU A 380 1.33 14.63 2.57
CA LEU A 380 1.35 13.37 3.30
C LEU A 380 2.36 13.38 4.47
N ILE A 381 3.24 14.39 4.55
CA ILE A 381 4.15 14.54 5.70
C ILE A 381 3.36 14.67 7.01
N GLY A 382 2.30 15.49 7.02
CA GLY A 382 1.42 15.65 8.17
C GLY A 382 0.81 14.32 8.64
N PRO A 383 0.04 13.64 7.80
CA PRO A 383 -0.54 12.32 8.09
C PRO A 383 0.48 11.27 8.53
N VAL A 384 1.64 11.17 7.86
CA VAL A 384 2.70 10.21 8.21
C VAL A 384 3.40 10.58 9.51
N SER A 385 3.58 11.88 9.80
CA SER A 385 4.18 12.38 11.04
C SER A 385 3.23 12.23 12.23
N HIS A 386 1.91 12.16 11.98
CA HIS A 386 0.93 11.97 13.03
C HIS A 386 1.11 10.58 13.64
N ARG A 387 1.32 10.55 14.95
CA ARG A 387 1.47 9.29 15.68
C ARG A 387 0.14 8.58 15.75
N GLY A 388 0.15 7.28 15.47
CA GLY A 388 -0.98 6.41 15.73
C GLY A 388 -1.36 6.41 17.22
N SER A 389 -2.50 5.80 17.57
CA SER A 389 -2.87 5.65 18.98
C SER A 389 -1.87 4.78 19.72
N PRO A 390 -1.67 4.96 21.03
CA PRO A 390 -0.81 4.09 21.84
C PRO A 390 -1.15 2.60 21.68
N SER A 391 -2.45 2.28 21.60
CA SER A 391 -2.94 0.91 21.40
C SER A 391 -2.47 0.30 20.07
N THR A 392 -2.42 1.08 19.00
CA THR A 392 -1.94 0.62 17.67
C THR A 392 -0.48 0.18 17.72
N TYR A 393 0.35 0.95 18.41
CA TYR A 393 1.77 0.61 18.57
C TYR A 393 1.98 -0.54 19.56
N LEU A 394 1.20 -0.61 20.65
CA LEU A 394 1.28 -1.73 21.61
C LEU A 394 0.88 -3.05 20.96
N GLU A 395 -0.15 -3.08 20.13
CA GLU A 395 -0.55 -4.28 19.39
C GLU A 395 0.57 -4.75 18.46
N ALA A 396 1.16 -3.84 17.70
CA ALA A 396 2.32 -4.15 16.84
C ALA A 396 3.53 -4.62 17.67
N ALA A 397 3.78 -3.98 18.82
CA ALA A 397 4.88 -4.37 19.72
C ALA A 397 4.70 -5.78 20.31
N ARG A 398 3.46 -6.14 20.66
CA ARG A 398 3.13 -7.50 21.12
C ARG A 398 3.33 -8.55 20.02
N THR A 399 2.95 -8.22 18.79
CA THR A 399 3.19 -9.10 17.62
C THR A 399 4.68 -9.31 17.39
N ALA A 400 5.47 -8.22 17.36
CA ALA A 400 6.93 -8.29 17.22
C ALA A 400 7.59 -9.08 18.38
N ARG A 401 7.08 -8.92 19.61
CA ARG A 401 7.49 -9.69 20.80
C ARG A 401 7.23 -11.19 20.62
N ALA A 402 6.03 -11.56 20.15
CA ALA A 402 5.68 -12.97 19.90
C ALA A 402 6.58 -13.60 18.82
N GLN A 403 6.97 -12.82 17.81
CA GLN A 403 7.92 -13.20 16.75
C GLN A 403 9.39 -13.17 17.21
N ARG A 404 9.67 -12.81 18.48
CA ARG A 404 11.00 -12.62 19.05
C ARG A 404 11.84 -11.55 18.32
N ASN A 405 11.20 -10.62 17.63
CA ASN A 405 11.87 -9.47 17.04
C ASN A 405 12.03 -8.35 18.09
N TRP A 406 12.96 -8.56 19.02
CA TRP A 406 13.16 -7.70 20.18
C TRP A 406 13.49 -6.24 19.82
N PRO A 407 14.36 -5.95 18.80
CA PRO A 407 14.64 -4.58 18.40
C PRO A 407 13.41 -3.84 17.87
N LEU A 408 12.54 -4.52 17.15
CA LEU A 408 11.30 -3.94 16.64
C LEU A 408 10.29 -3.74 17.77
N ALA A 409 10.12 -4.76 18.63
CA ALA A 409 9.20 -4.69 19.78
C ALA A 409 9.53 -3.50 20.69
N ALA A 410 10.82 -3.32 21.04
CA ALA A 410 11.27 -2.20 21.87
C ALA A 410 10.98 -0.83 21.22
N ARG A 411 11.26 -0.69 19.91
CA ARG A 411 10.97 0.56 19.18
C ARG A 411 9.49 0.89 19.11
N LEU A 412 8.64 -0.11 18.87
CA LEU A 412 7.19 0.07 18.84
C LEU A 412 6.64 0.41 20.23
N ALA A 413 7.19 -0.18 21.29
CA ALA A 413 6.87 0.17 22.67
C ALA A 413 7.24 1.63 22.99
N ASP A 414 8.41 2.11 22.55
CA ASP A 414 8.79 3.52 22.70
C ASP A 414 7.82 4.46 21.96
N GLU A 415 7.37 4.08 20.75
CA GLU A 415 6.36 4.86 20.03
C GLU A 415 5.02 4.89 20.76
N ALA A 416 4.60 3.77 21.35
CA ALA A 416 3.40 3.72 22.17
C ALA A 416 3.49 4.69 23.36
N ARG A 417 4.64 4.71 24.04
CA ARG A 417 4.90 5.63 25.15
C ARG A 417 4.88 7.09 24.72
N HIS A 418 5.45 7.41 23.56
CA HIS A 418 5.44 8.78 23.03
C HIS A 418 4.08 9.24 22.51
N ALA A 419 3.21 8.30 22.13
CA ALA A 419 1.85 8.60 21.67
C ALA A 419 0.84 8.70 22.82
N ALA A 420 1.19 8.22 24.02
CA ALA A 420 0.35 8.22 25.19
C ALA A 420 0.46 9.53 25.98
N GLU A 421 -0.58 9.83 26.75
CA GLU A 421 -0.50 10.89 27.75
C GLU A 421 0.58 10.58 28.79
N PRO A 422 1.28 11.59 29.35
CA PRO A 422 2.42 11.38 30.25
C PRO A 422 2.10 10.54 31.48
N ASP A 423 0.85 10.54 31.95
CA ASP A 423 0.34 9.85 33.11
C ASP A 423 -0.41 8.55 32.79
N ASP A 424 -0.43 8.12 31.52
CA ASP A 424 -1.02 6.84 31.15
C ASP A 424 -0.18 5.66 31.68
N SER A 425 -0.45 5.32 32.95
CA SER A 425 0.26 4.25 33.65
C SER A 425 0.02 2.86 33.04
N TRP A 426 -1.09 2.66 32.28
CA TRP A 426 -1.35 1.41 31.58
C TRP A 426 -0.34 1.21 30.42
N VAL A 427 -0.24 2.19 29.56
CA VAL A 427 0.71 2.16 28.44
C VAL A 427 2.15 2.02 28.96
N ARG A 428 2.50 2.78 30.00
CA ARG A 428 3.82 2.71 30.62
C ARG A 428 4.13 1.32 31.18
N ALA A 429 3.16 0.66 31.80
CA ALA A 429 3.35 -0.70 32.35
C ALA A 429 3.61 -1.72 31.21
N GLU A 430 2.81 -1.69 30.16
CA GLU A 430 2.98 -2.58 28.98
C GLU A 430 4.34 -2.32 28.28
N VAL A 431 4.71 -1.07 28.15
CA VAL A 431 6.00 -0.68 27.56
C VAL A 431 7.16 -1.21 28.39
N ALA A 432 7.09 -1.05 29.72
CA ALA A 432 8.12 -1.57 30.63
C ALA A 432 8.22 -3.11 30.54
N GLU A 433 7.10 -3.82 30.47
CA GLU A 433 7.09 -5.28 30.29
C GLU A 433 7.77 -5.70 28.98
N ILE A 434 7.48 -5.04 27.86
CA ILE A 434 8.08 -5.34 26.56
C ILE A 434 9.59 -5.05 26.57
N HIS A 435 10.01 -3.95 27.18
CA HIS A 435 11.44 -3.64 27.35
C HIS A 435 12.15 -4.62 28.26
N ALA A 436 11.48 -5.12 29.31
CA ALA A 436 12.06 -6.16 30.17
C ALA A 436 12.37 -7.44 29.41
N ASP A 437 11.44 -7.92 28.56
CA ASP A 437 11.69 -9.09 27.71
C ASP A 437 12.80 -8.85 26.68
N ALA A 438 12.82 -7.66 26.05
CA ALA A 438 13.88 -7.30 25.12
C ALA A 438 15.26 -7.26 25.78
N ALA A 439 15.35 -6.71 27.00
CA ALA A 439 16.56 -6.66 27.80
C ALA A 439 16.99 -8.07 28.25
N LEU A 440 16.03 -8.94 28.62
CA LEU A 440 16.31 -10.34 28.95
C LEU A 440 16.94 -11.08 27.76
N ALA A 441 16.40 -10.90 26.58
CA ALA A 441 16.94 -11.51 25.36
C ALA A 441 18.36 -11.00 24.99
N GLN A 442 18.70 -9.77 25.39
CA GLN A 442 20.03 -9.15 25.18
C GLN A 442 21.02 -9.43 26.30
N GLY A 443 20.58 -10.01 27.42
CA GLY A 443 21.40 -10.27 28.59
C GLY A 443 21.75 -9.03 29.42
N ASP A 444 21.00 -7.92 29.28
CA ASP A 444 21.25 -6.68 30.03
C ASP A 444 20.59 -6.70 31.41
N VAL A 445 21.33 -7.16 32.41
CA VAL A 445 20.92 -7.28 33.82
C VAL A 445 20.26 -6.04 34.38
N LYS A 446 20.90 -4.90 34.17
CA LYS A 446 20.46 -3.64 34.79
C LYS A 446 19.12 -3.20 34.22
N GLN A 447 18.93 -3.37 32.95
CA GLN A 447 17.71 -3.01 32.27
C GLN A 447 16.56 -3.97 32.60
N VAL A 448 16.80 -5.29 32.63
CA VAL A 448 15.78 -6.27 33.05
C VAL A 448 15.22 -5.89 34.40
N ARG A 449 16.07 -5.74 35.43
CA ARG A 449 15.61 -5.41 36.78
C ARG A 449 14.83 -4.11 36.82
N ARG A 450 15.37 -3.06 36.21
CA ARG A 450 14.73 -1.75 36.17
C ARG A 450 13.34 -1.80 35.56
N TYR A 451 13.21 -2.44 34.39
CA TYR A 451 11.92 -2.52 33.71
C TYR A 451 10.93 -3.46 34.40
N CYS A 452 11.37 -4.56 34.99
CA CYS A 452 10.51 -5.43 35.79
C CYS A 452 9.98 -4.70 37.04
N GLU A 453 10.81 -3.97 37.78
CA GLU A 453 10.39 -3.17 38.93
C GLU A 453 9.38 -2.08 38.53
N GLU A 454 9.61 -1.39 37.41
CA GLU A 454 8.68 -0.38 36.87
C GLU A 454 7.35 -1.03 36.47
N ALA A 455 7.36 -2.14 35.74
CA ALA A 455 6.15 -2.84 35.31
C ALA A 455 5.33 -3.35 36.51
N VAL A 456 5.99 -4.00 37.50
CA VAL A 456 5.35 -4.49 38.71
C VAL A 456 4.65 -3.36 39.47
N SER A 457 5.33 -2.21 39.67
CA SER A 457 4.75 -1.07 40.37
C SER A 457 3.50 -0.55 39.66
N LEU A 458 3.62 -0.29 38.35
CA LEU A 458 2.53 0.30 37.55
C LEU A 458 1.32 -0.66 37.40
N TYR A 459 1.55 -1.97 37.26
CA TYR A 459 0.47 -2.93 37.22
C TYR A 459 -0.20 -3.11 38.61
N ALA A 460 0.58 -3.13 39.68
CA ALA A 460 0.06 -3.27 41.04
C ALA A 460 -0.81 -2.07 41.44
N GLU A 461 -0.42 -0.84 41.11
CA GLU A 461 -1.21 0.37 41.34
C GLU A 461 -2.60 0.31 40.69
N ARG A 462 -2.74 -0.47 39.61
CA ARG A 462 -4.01 -0.68 38.90
C ARG A 462 -4.73 -1.98 39.25
N GLY A 463 -4.21 -2.75 40.19
CA GLY A 463 -4.77 -4.04 40.56
C GLY A 463 -4.70 -5.11 39.46
N ARG A 464 -3.76 -4.95 38.49
CA ARG A 464 -3.57 -5.87 37.37
C ARG A 464 -2.54 -6.94 37.71
N PHE A 465 -2.97 -7.90 38.52
CA PHE A 465 -2.10 -8.98 39.02
C PHE A 465 -1.60 -9.92 37.95
N ASP A 466 -2.32 -10.05 36.83
CA ASP A 466 -1.87 -10.75 35.64
C ASP A 466 -0.60 -10.11 35.02
N GLY A 467 -0.55 -8.79 34.93
CA GLY A 467 0.63 -8.04 34.49
C GLY A 467 1.80 -8.16 35.46
N VAL A 468 1.51 -8.07 36.78
CA VAL A 468 2.53 -8.29 37.82
C VAL A 468 3.15 -9.67 37.67
N ALA A 469 2.33 -10.72 37.49
CA ALA A 469 2.81 -12.08 37.31
C ALA A 469 3.74 -12.23 36.09
N ARG A 470 3.39 -11.63 34.97
CA ARG A 470 4.26 -11.65 33.76
C ARG A 470 5.61 -10.98 34.01
N ALA A 471 5.62 -9.81 34.65
CA ALA A 471 6.86 -9.10 34.97
C ALA A 471 7.75 -9.89 35.93
N LEU A 472 7.17 -10.51 36.98
CA LEU A 472 7.89 -11.41 37.90
C LEU A 472 8.43 -12.65 37.19
N THR A 473 7.70 -13.18 36.22
CA THR A 473 8.17 -14.32 35.40
C THR A 473 9.41 -13.93 34.57
N ILE A 474 9.47 -12.73 34.02
CA ILE A 474 10.63 -12.23 33.28
C ILE A 474 11.85 -12.11 34.23
N ASP A 475 11.67 -11.51 35.40
CA ASP A 475 12.73 -11.37 36.42
C ASP A 475 13.22 -12.74 36.88
N GLY A 476 12.31 -13.67 37.17
CA GLY A 476 12.64 -15.03 37.55
C GLY A 476 13.41 -15.81 36.47
N ARG A 477 13.04 -15.64 35.19
CA ARG A 477 13.79 -16.24 34.07
C ARG A 477 15.21 -15.65 33.95
N TRP A 478 15.37 -14.38 34.25
CA TRP A 478 16.69 -13.78 34.28
C TRP A 478 17.55 -14.45 35.38
N HIS A 479 17.04 -14.58 36.62
CA HIS A 479 17.72 -15.27 37.72
C HIS A 479 18.06 -16.73 37.38
N LEU A 480 17.12 -17.43 36.72
CA LEU A 480 17.31 -18.79 36.24
C LEU A 480 18.47 -18.91 35.24
N ALA A 481 18.57 -17.98 34.29
CA ALA A 481 19.64 -17.94 33.28
C ALA A 481 21.02 -17.72 33.90
N HIS A 482 21.10 -17.03 35.04
CA HIS A 482 22.34 -16.72 35.74
C HIS A 482 22.65 -17.66 36.94
N GLY A 483 21.85 -18.70 37.10
CA GLY A 483 22.11 -19.74 38.11
C GLY A 483 21.68 -19.39 39.53
N ASP A 484 21.02 -18.24 39.76
CA ASP A 484 20.45 -17.91 41.09
C ASP A 484 19.08 -18.59 41.24
N LEU A 485 19.13 -19.91 41.43
CA LEU A 485 17.96 -20.78 41.46
C LEU A 485 16.98 -20.44 42.58
N ASN A 486 17.48 -20.00 43.74
CA ASN A 486 16.62 -19.66 44.88
C ASN A 486 15.75 -18.44 44.56
N ARG A 487 16.35 -17.37 44.04
CA ARG A 487 15.59 -16.18 43.63
C ARG A 487 14.69 -16.43 42.43
N ALA A 488 15.14 -17.26 41.48
CA ALA A 488 14.31 -17.66 40.35
C ALA A 488 13.00 -18.33 40.81
N ILE A 489 13.11 -19.32 41.72
CA ILE A 489 11.96 -20.04 42.29
C ILE A 489 11.07 -19.07 43.08
N GLU A 490 11.62 -18.18 43.90
CA GLU A 490 10.89 -17.17 44.66
C GLU A 490 10.03 -16.29 43.75
N GLN A 491 10.64 -15.67 42.75
CA GLN A 491 9.94 -14.74 41.85
C GLN A 491 8.88 -15.43 40.98
N ILE A 492 9.22 -16.60 40.42
CA ILE A 492 8.29 -17.32 39.55
C ILE A 492 7.14 -17.93 40.37
N ASN A 493 7.41 -18.40 41.59
CA ASN A 493 6.35 -18.92 42.49
C ASN A 493 5.38 -17.80 42.90
N ALA A 494 5.89 -16.58 43.17
CA ALA A 494 5.03 -15.41 43.37
C ALA A 494 4.18 -15.12 42.13
N ALA A 495 4.75 -15.20 40.92
CA ALA A 495 4.02 -15.04 39.67
C ALA A 495 2.89 -16.07 39.51
N VAL A 496 3.18 -17.36 39.74
CA VAL A 496 2.18 -18.44 39.67
C VAL A 496 1.09 -18.26 40.73
N THR A 497 1.42 -17.74 41.90
CA THR A 497 0.43 -17.46 42.96
C THR A 497 -0.55 -16.36 42.52
N LEU A 498 -0.07 -15.32 41.82
CA LEU A 498 -0.88 -14.24 41.32
C LEU A 498 -1.69 -14.61 40.07
N ALA A 499 -1.14 -15.46 39.22
CA ALA A 499 -1.77 -15.92 37.97
C ALA A 499 -1.62 -17.44 37.80
N PRO A 500 -2.43 -18.25 38.52
CA PRO A 500 -2.28 -19.71 38.53
C PRO A 500 -2.49 -20.40 37.17
N ASN A 501 -3.16 -19.72 36.24
CA ASN A 501 -3.42 -20.23 34.89
C ASN A 501 -2.40 -19.74 33.84
N ASP A 502 -1.38 -19.00 34.24
CA ASP A 502 -0.33 -18.55 33.31
C ASP A 502 0.64 -19.69 33.00
N ILE A 503 0.45 -20.31 31.84
CA ILE A 503 1.27 -21.43 31.35
C ILE A 503 2.75 -21.04 31.28
N ALA A 504 3.08 -19.83 30.90
CA ALA A 504 4.47 -19.37 30.75
C ALA A 504 5.16 -19.28 32.12
N ALA A 505 4.46 -18.81 33.14
CA ALA A 505 4.96 -18.78 34.52
C ALA A 505 5.13 -20.20 35.09
N GLN A 506 4.16 -21.07 34.87
CA GLN A 506 4.23 -22.44 35.36
C GLN A 506 5.35 -23.26 34.69
N MET A 507 5.52 -23.11 33.36
CA MET A 507 6.64 -23.75 32.64
C MET A 507 8.00 -23.24 33.12
N ALA A 508 8.11 -21.94 33.41
CA ALA A 508 9.33 -21.37 34.00
C ALA A 508 9.60 -21.91 35.41
N LEU A 509 8.53 -22.15 36.24
CA LEU A 509 8.65 -22.75 37.56
C LEU A 509 9.12 -24.20 37.49
N ALA A 510 8.56 -24.98 36.57
CA ALA A 510 8.98 -26.35 36.32
C ALA A 510 10.46 -26.43 35.93
N GLU A 511 10.92 -25.53 35.03
CA GLU A 511 12.33 -25.45 34.65
C GLU A 511 13.22 -25.09 35.86
N ALA A 512 12.79 -24.13 36.68
CA ALA A 512 13.52 -23.74 37.89
C ALA A 512 13.67 -24.90 38.88
N PHE A 513 12.59 -25.69 39.13
CA PHE A 513 12.64 -26.88 39.97
C PHE A 513 13.53 -27.97 39.36
N HIS A 514 13.46 -28.19 38.06
CA HIS A 514 14.34 -29.18 37.42
C HIS A 514 15.82 -28.81 37.60
N ARG A 515 16.19 -27.56 37.33
CA ARG A 515 17.58 -27.08 37.51
C ARG A 515 18.04 -27.06 38.97
N SER A 516 17.13 -26.92 39.92
CA SER A 516 17.45 -26.99 41.36
C SER A 516 17.64 -28.41 41.91
N GLY A 517 17.50 -29.44 41.05
CA GLY A 517 17.63 -30.84 41.47
C GLY A 517 16.38 -31.36 42.16
N THR A 518 15.21 -30.78 41.94
CA THR A 518 13.92 -31.22 42.46
C THR A 518 12.97 -31.70 41.34
N PRO A 519 13.33 -32.78 40.60
CA PRO A 519 12.60 -33.20 39.40
C PRO A 519 11.13 -33.61 39.69
N ARG A 520 10.85 -34.16 40.90
CA ARG A 520 9.48 -34.49 41.28
C ARG A 520 8.57 -33.27 41.39
N ALA A 521 9.10 -32.13 41.88
CA ALA A 521 8.36 -30.87 41.93
C ALA A 521 8.11 -30.33 40.51
N ALA A 522 9.13 -30.38 39.63
CA ALA A 522 9.00 -30.02 38.24
C ALA A 522 7.91 -30.84 37.53
N ALA A 523 7.92 -32.19 37.70
CA ALA A 523 6.91 -33.07 37.13
C ALA A 523 5.50 -32.76 37.65
N ALA A 524 5.34 -32.45 38.93
CA ALA A 524 4.04 -32.08 39.50
C ALA A 524 3.46 -30.83 38.87
N VAL A 525 4.27 -29.79 38.64
CA VAL A 525 3.85 -28.55 37.94
C VAL A 525 3.43 -28.85 36.50
N VAL A 526 4.25 -29.60 35.76
CA VAL A 526 3.96 -29.94 34.35
C VAL A 526 2.66 -30.76 34.23
N HIS A 527 2.44 -31.76 35.12
CA HIS A 527 1.20 -32.53 35.09
C HIS A 527 -0.03 -31.67 35.38
N GLY A 528 0.09 -30.62 36.21
CA GLY A 528 -1.01 -29.71 36.54
C GLY A 528 -1.47 -28.90 35.32
N ILE A 529 -0.57 -28.58 34.38
CA ILE A 529 -0.87 -27.78 33.19
C ILE A 529 -1.05 -28.61 31.91
N PHE A 530 -0.78 -29.91 31.96
CA PHE A 530 -0.79 -30.79 30.79
C PHE A 530 -2.05 -30.65 29.90
N PRO A 531 -3.28 -30.53 30.46
CA PRO A 531 -4.49 -30.35 29.68
C PRO A 531 -4.62 -29.02 28.99
N LEU A 532 -3.77 -28.04 29.32
CA LEU A 532 -3.82 -26.67 28.83
C LEU A 532 -2.72 -26.39 27.79
N LEU A 533 -1.80 -27.33 27.54
CA LEU A 533 -0.66 -27.14 26.67
C LEU A 533 -1.05 -27.22 25.19
N THR A 534 -0.49 -26.31 24.38
CA THR A 534 -0.50 -26.40 22.93
C THR A 534 0.66 -27.27 22.42
N ASP A 535 0.61 -27.71 21.17
CA ASP A 535 1.57 -28.65 20.57
C ASP A 535 3.05 -28.31 20.85
N GLU A 536 3.45 -27.03 20.69
CA GLU A 536 4.84 -26.58 20.93
C GLU A 536 5.23 -26.63 22.42
N ALA A 537 4.30 -26.29 23.31
CA ALA A 537 4.52 -26.36 24.75
C ALA A 537 4.49 -27.81 25.27
N LEU A 538 3.75 -28.67 24.59
CA LEU A 538 3.65 -30.11 24.91
C LEU A 538 4.99 -30.82 24.66
N ASP A 539 5.70 -30.51 23.61
CA ASP A 539 7.01 -31.09 23.31
C ASP A 539 8.04 -30.75 24.41
N ARG A 540 8.08 -29.49 24.85
CA ARG A 540 8.95 -29.06 25.96
C ARG A 540 8.57 -29.71 27.30
N ALA A 541 7.27 -29.83 27.56
CA ALA A 541 6.77 -30.50 28.77
C ALA A 541 7.14 -31.96 28.77
N ASN A 542 7.00 -32.66 27.66
CA ASN A 542 7.40 -34.07 27.51
C ASN A 542 8.91 -34.27 27.69
N GLU A 543 9.72 -33.37 27.18
CA GLU A 543 11.17 -33.39 27.37
C GLU A 543 11.54 -33.22 28.85
N MET A 544 10.92 -32.27 29.56
CA MET A 544 11.13 -32.10 31.01
C MET A 544 10.69 -33.32 31.81
N LEU A 545 9.58 -33.97 31.47
CA LEU A 545 9.11 -35.18 32.14
C LEU A 545 10.09 -36.34 31.95
N ARG A 546 10.63 -36.54 30.72
CA ARG A 546 11.66 -37.58 30.44
C ARG A 546 12.95 -37.33 31.20
N LEU A 547 13.34 -36.09 31.41
CA LEU A 547 14.53 -35.73 32.19
C LEU A 547 14.28 -35.82 33.71
N SER A 548 13.04 -35.99 34.14
CA SER A 548 12.63 -36.08 35.55
C SER A 548 12.37 -37.50 36.03
N GLU A 549 12.28 -38.48 35.12
CA GLU A 549 12.31 -39.92 35.37
C GLU A 549 13.76 -40.41 35.55
#